data_a2e3c24c48e9fe2d8050b8dd6dbd280b
#
_entry.id   a2e3c24c48e9fe2d8050b8dd6dbd280b
#
_cell.length_a   1.000
_cell.length_b   1.000
_cell.length_c   1.000
_cell.angle_alpha   90.00
_cell.angle_beta   90.00
_cell.angle_gamma   90.00
#
_symmetry.space_group_name_H-M   'P 1'
#
loop_
_entity.id
_entity.type
_entity.pdbx_description
1 polymer ?
#
loop_
_entity_poly.entity_id
_entity_poly.type
_entity_poly.pdbx_seq_one_letter_code
_entity_poly.pdbx_strand_id
1 'polypeptide(L)'
;MKRDMDLIWRILLKVEDDYDCANLINLKIDGYSAKAIAYNSQLAFEAGYLSNCSVQYADNGVWTFSVGSLTWEGHDFLDRIRDDSRWGKIKKAARDRGLPLVAESVGTISSAIITAAAEDATNSFLKQNGLH
;
A
#
# COMPACT_ATOMS: atom_id res chain seq x y z
N MET A 1 -16.83 -8.87 4.12
CA MET A 1 -16.05 -7.75 3.57
C MET A 1 -14.68 -8.26 3.13
N LYS A 2 -14.16 -7.76 2.04
CA LYS A 2 -12.93 -8.28 1.45
C LYS A 2 -11.77 -7.31 1.66
N ARG A 3 -10.56 -7.86 1.79
CA ARG A 3 -9.34 -7.06 1.74
C ARG A 3 -9.19 -6.44 0.36
N ASP A 4 -8.85 -5.16 0.33
CA ASP A 4 -8.62 -4.40 -0.89
C ASP A 4 -7.24 -3.75 -0.81
N MET A 5 -6.26 -4.32 -1.53
CA MET A 5 -4.88 -3.83 -1.49
C MET A 5 -4.74 -2.43 -2.08
N ASP A 6 -5.57 -2.08 -3.06
CA ASP A 6 -5.60 -0.73 -3.63
C ASP A 6 -6.06 0.28 -2.57
N LEU A 7 -7.08 -0.06 -1.81
CA LEU A 7 -7.55 0.77 -0.70
C LEU A 7 -6.51 0.86 0.41
N ILE A 8 -5.86 -0.25 0.77
CA ILE A 8 -4.79 -0.24 1.78
C ILE A 8 -3.66 0.70 1.35
N TRP A 9 -3.23 0.65 0.11
CA TRP A 9 -2.23 1.57 -0.44
C TRP A 9 -2.67 3.04 -0.27
N ARG A 10 -3.91 3.35 -0.62
CA ARG A 10 -4.45 4.70 -0.48
C ARG A 10 -4.55 5.15 0.97
N ILE A 11 -4.91 4.24 1.88
CA ILE A 11 -4.93 4.52 3.32
C ILE A 11 -3.53 4.88 3.81
N LEU A 12 -2.52 4.11 3.44
CA LEU A 12 -1.15 4.36 3.86
C LEU A 12 -0.61 5.69 3.31
N LEU A 13 -0.92 6.01 2.06
CA LEU A 13 -0.56 7.32 1.48
C LEU A 13 -1.22 8.46 2.25
N LYS A 14 -2.49 8.32 2.58
CA LYS A 14 -3.23 9.34 3.32
C LYS A 14 -2.66 9.54 4.72
N VAL A 15 -2.32 8.45 5.40
CA VAL A 15 -1.69 8.51 6.72
C VAL A 15 -0.32 9.19 6.65
N GLU A 16 0.48 8.88 5.64
CA GLU A 16 1.77 9.54 5.45
C GLU A 16 1.62 11.05 5.31
N ASP A 17 0.64 11.49 4.52
CA ASP A 17 0.44 12.92 4.24
C ASP A 17 -0.18 13.68 5.43
N ASP A 18 -1.13 13.06 6.13
CA ASP A 18 -1.99 13.76 7.08
C ASP A 18 -1.60 13.55 8.54
N TYR A 19 -0.83 12.51 8.87
CA TYR A 19 -0.47 12.24 10.26
C TYR A 19 0.50 13.29 10.78
N ASP A 20 0.14 13.89 11.92
CA ASP A 20 0.96 14.92 12.60
C ASP A 20 0.78 14.78 14.11
N CYS A 21 1.51 13.85 14.71
CA CYS A 21 1.59 13.63 16.16
C CYS A 21 0.29 13.20 16.85
N ALA A 22 -0.80 13.01 16.10
CA ALA A 22 -2.08 12.56 16.65
C ALA A 22 -2.76 11.61 15.68
N ASN A 23 -3.51 10.66 16.23
CA ASN A 23 -4.27 9.71 15.42
C ASN A 23 -5.26 10.42 14.51
N LEU A 24 -5.38 9.91 13.29
CA LEU A 24 -6.38 10.39 12.34
C LEU A 24 -7.73 9.75 12.64
N ILE A 25 -8.77 10.57 12.78
CA ILE A 25 -10.11 10.11 13.13
C ILE A 25 -10.98 10.15 11.88
N ASN A 26 -11.70 9.06 11.63
CA ASN A 26 -12.65 8.94 10.52
C ASN A 26 -12.05 9.32 9.16
N LEU A 27 -10.89 8.75 8.89
CA LEU A 27 -10.18 8.93 7.61
C LEU A 27 -11.11 8.73 6.43
N LYS A 28 -11.07 9.66 5.48
CA LYS A 28 -11.92 9.60 4.27
C LYS A 28 -11.07 9.40 3.03
N ILE A 29 -11.53 8.52 2.15
CA ILE A 29 -10.91 8.28 0.85
C ILE A 29 -12.03 8.23 -0.17
N ASP A 30 -11.93 9.05 -1.21
CA ASP A 30 -12.94 9.16 -2.25
C ASP A 30 -13.18 7.81 -2.92
N GLY A 31 -14.45 7.48 -3.14
CA GLY A 31 -14.85 6.25 -3.81
C GLY A 31 -14.98 5.04 -2.88
N TYR A 32 -14.74 5.20 -1.58
CA TYR A 32 -14.83 4.09 -0.61
C TYR A 32 -15.72 4.48 0.56
N SER A 33 -16.46 3.48 1.07
CA SER A 33 -17.30 3.68 2.25
C SER A 33 -16.47 3.72 3.53
N ALA A 34 -17.00 4.38 4.57
CA ALA A 34 -16.36 4.39 5.88
C ALA A 34 -16.13 2.97 6.42
N LYS A 35 -17.07 2.08 6.17
CA LYS A 35 -16.98 0.69 6.60
C LYS A 35 -15.82 -0.05 5.94
N ALA A 36 -15.65 0.14 4.62
CA ALA A 36 -14.54 -0.44 3.88
C ALA A 36 -13.20 0.13 4.33
N ILE A 37 -13.12 1.45 4.54
CA ILE A 37 -11.90 2.11 4.99
C ILE A 37 -11.52 1.62 6.39
N ALA A 38 -12.47 1.55 7.31
CA ALA A 38 -12.21 1.06 8.67
C ALA A 38 -11.71 -0.38 8.68
N TYR A 39 -12.36 -1.25 7.92
CA TYR A 39 -11.98 -2.67 7.84
C TYR A 39 -10.57 -2.83 7.26
N ASN A 40 -10.27 -2.15 6.16
CA ASN A 40 -8.96 -2.25 5.52
C ASN A 40 -7.86 -1.56 6.34
N SER A 41 -8.20 -0.52 7.10
CA SER A 41 -7.27 0.08 8.07
C SER A 41 -6.90 -0.91 9.18
N GLN A 42 -7.87 -1.66 9.67
CA GLN A 42 -7.64 -2.71 10.67
C GLN A 42 -6.74 -3.80 10.11
N LEU A 43 -6.97 -4.22 8.86
CA LEU A 43 -6.10 -5.19 8.20
C LEU A 43 -4.67 -4.67 8.03
N ALA A 44 -4.51 -3.40 7.68
CA ALA A 44 -3.20 -2.77 7.57
C ALA A 44 -2.48 -2.75 8.93
N PHE A 45 -3.21 -2.49 10.01
CA PHE A 45 -2.68 -2.57 11.37
C PHE A 45 -2.25 -3.99 11.71
N GLU A 46 -3.08 -4.98 11.42
CA GLU A 46 -2.75 -6.39 11.66
C GLU A 46 -1.52 -6.84 10.88
N ALA A 47 -1.33 -6.29 9.68
CA ALA A 47 -0.14 -6.57 8.87
C ALA A 47 1.13 -5.88 9.37
N GLY A 48 1.02 -5.02 10.37
CA GLY A 48 2.14 -4.30 10.94
C GLY A 48 2.47 -2.98 10.25
N TYR A 49 1.59 -2.45 9.39
CA TYR A 49 1.84 -1.22 8.63
C TYR A 49 1.42 0.04 9.36
N LEU A 50 0.49 -0.08 10.31
CA LEU A 50 0.02 1.05 11.13
C LEU A 50 0.36 0.78 12.59
N SER A 51 0.72 1.82 13.31
CA SER A 51 1.07 1.72 14.74
C SER A 51 -0.15 1.47 15.62
N ASN A 52 -1.34 1.87 15.16
CA ASN A 52 -2.57 1.75 15.92
C ASN A 52 -3.77 1.80 14.96
N CYS A 53 -4.82 1.09 15.33
CA CYS A 53 -6.13 1.18 14.69
C CYS A 53 -7.20 0.80 15.68
N SER A 54 -8.20 1.66 15.85
CA SER A 54 -9.32 1.42 16.76
C SER A 54 -10.61 1.70 16.02
N VAL A 55 -11.54 0.75 16.06
CA VAL A 55 -12.84 0.87 15.38
C VAL A 55 -13.94 0.69 16.43
N GLN A 56 -14.88 1.63 16.46
CA GLN A 56 -16.07 1.54 17.32
C GLN A 56 -17.30 1.37 16.44
N TYR A 57 -18.10 0.37 16.78
CA TYR A 57 -19.29 0.01 16.03
C TYR A 57 -20.55 0.49 16.73
N ALA A 58 -21.54 0.91 15.92
CA ALA A 58 -22.91 1.15 16.37
C ALA A 58 -23.83 0.14 15.67
N ASP A 59 -25.13 0.15 15.99
CA ASP A 59 -26.10 -0.82 15.47
C ASP A 59 -26.13 -0.87 13.93
N ASN A 60 -25.78 0.24 13.27
CA ASN A 60 -25.85 0.37 11.81
C ASN A 60 -24.47 0.38 11.12
N GLY A 61 -23.42 -0.09 11.81
CA GLY A 61 -22.09 -0.18 11.22
C GLY A 61 -21.02 0.59 12.00
N VAL A 62 -20.06 1.17 11.31
CA VAL A 62 -18.97 1.90 11.94
C VAL A 62 -19.46 3.27 12.43
N TRP A 63 -19.32 3.51 13.74
CA TRP A 63 -19.60 4.80 14.34
C TRP A 63 -18.41 5.75 14.22
N THR A 64 -17.23 5.26 14.62
CA THR A 64 -15.99 6.03 14.52
C THR A 64 -14.81 5.07 14.44
N PHE A 65 -13.74 5.51 13.80
CA PHE A 65 -12.49 4.76 13.81
C PHE A 65 -11.31 5.74 13.81
N SER A 66 -10.16 5.27 14.30
CA SER A 66 -8.94 6.06 14.29
C SER A 66 -7.77 5.20 13.84
N VAL A 67 -6.79 5.82 13.21
CA VAL A 67 -5.55 5.17 12.78
C VAL A 67 -4.35 5.96 13.28
N GLY A 68 -3.29 5.26 13.65
CA GLY A 68 -2.04 5.86 14.06
C GLY A 68 -1.10 6.12 12.88
N SER A 69 0.18 6.28 13.20
CA SER A 69 1.22 6.54 12.20
C SER A 69 1.56 5.28 11.41
N LEU A 70 2.29 5.47 10.30
CA LEU A 70 2.96 4.36 9.63
C LEU A 70 4.07 3.81 10.54
N THR A 71 4.19 2.48 10.54
CA THR A 71 5.33 1.81 11.16
C THR A 71 6.51 1.83 10.20
N TRP A 72 7.66 1.32 10.64
CA TRP A 72 8.79 1.12 9.76
C TRP A 72 8.41 0.25 8.56
N GLU A 73 7.72 -0.85 8.80
CA GLU A 73 7.25 -1.78 7.77
C GLU A 73 6.23 -1.11 6.85
N GLY A 74 5.39 -0.23 7.39
CA GLY A 74 4.43 0.55 6.59
C GLY A 74 5.14 1.49 5.61
N HIS A 75 6.18 2.17 6.06
CA HIS A 75 7.00 3.02 5.20
C HIS A 75 7.72 2.20 4.12
N ASP A 76 8.30 1.06 4.50
CA ASP A 76 8.98 0.17 3.55
C ASP A 76 8.02 -0.33 2.47
N PHE A 77 6.83 -0.76 2.86
CA PHE A 77 5.81 -1.21 1.91
C PHE A 77 5.45 -0.07 0.95
N LEU A 78 5.22 1.11 1.49
CA LEU A 78 4.82 2.28 0.70
C LEU A 78 5.93 2.69 -0.27
N ASP A 79 7.19 2.66 0.17
CA ASP A 79 8.33 3.00 -0.67
C ASP A 79 8.48 2.05 -1.86
N ARG A 80 8.13 0.77 -1.71
CA ARG A 80 8.18 -0.20 -2.80
C ARG A 80 7.15 0.07 -3.88
N ILE A 81 6.01 0.67 -3.53
CA ILE A 81 4.88 0.86 -4.43
C ILE A 81 4.45 2.33 -4.55
N ARG A 82 5.31 3.25 -4.18
CA ARG A 82 5.00 4.67 -4.04
C ARG A 82 4.52 5.33 -5.33
N ASP A 83 5.01 4.85 -6.47
CA ASP A 83 4.68 5.39 -7.77
C ASP A 83 3.40 4.73 -8.31
N ASP A 84 2.42 5.52 -8.75
CA ASP A 84 1.17 5.02 -9.33
C ASP A 84 1.43 4.09 -10.51
N SER A 85 2.42 4.39 -11.36
CA SER A 85 2.75 3.54 -12.50
C SER A 85 3.35 2.21 -12.04
N ARG A 86 4.15 2.23 -10.96
CA ARG A 86 4.68 1.00 -10.36
C ARG A 86 3.55 0.15 -9.78
N TRP A 87 2.62 0.77 -9.06
CA TRP A 87 1.46 0.06 -8.52
C TRP A 87 0.61 -0.57 -9.62
N GLY A 88 0.40 0.17 -10.72
CA GLY A 88 -0.28 -0.34 -11.90
C GLY A 88 0.43 -1.55 -12.50
N LYS A 89 1.76 -1.51 -12.60
CA LYS A 89 2.57 -2.64 -13.08
C LYS A 89 2.47 -3.85 -12.15
N ILE A 90 2.48 -3.63 -10.84
CA ILE A 90 2.33 -4.71 -9.85
C ILE A 90 0.97 -5.38 -10.00
N LYS A 91 -0.10 -4.61 -10.11
CA LYS A 91 -1.45 -5.14 -10.29
C LYS A 91 -1.56 -5.96 -11.59
N LYS A 92 -1.00 -5.45 -12.67
CA LYS A 92 -1.00 -6.15 -13.96
C LYS A 92 -0.21 -7.45 -13.88
N ALA A 93 0.99 -7.41 -13.30
CA ALA A 93 1.83 -8.60 -13.16
C ALA A 93 1.15 -9.68 -12.32
N ALA A 94 0.49 -9.29 -11.22
CA ALA A 94 -0.27 -10.24 -10.40
C ALA A 94 -1.40 -10.88 -11.19
N ARG A 95 -2.15 -10.08 -11.94
CA ARG A 95 -3.26 -10.58 -12.77
C ARG A 95 -2.77 -11.53 -13.86
N ASP A 96 -1.69 -11.17 -14.56
CA ASP A 96 -1.12 -11.98 -15.63
C ASP A 96 -0.58 -13.33 -15.13
N ARG A 97 -0.10 -13.36 -13.87
CA ARG A 97 0.41 -14.58 -13.22
C ARG A 97 -0.65 -15.34 -12.43
N GLY A 98 -1.89 -14.82 -12.39
CA GLY A 98 -2.95 -15.43 -11.61
C GLY A 98 -2.73 -15.35 -10.09
N LEU A 99 -1.93 -14.41 -9.62
CA LEU A 99 -1.63 -14.25 -8.20
C LEU A 99 -2.61 -13.29 -7.54
N PRO A 100 -3.02 -13.55 -6.29
CA PRO A 100 -3.83 -12.59 -5.54
C PRO A 100 -2.99 -11.38 -5.13
N LEU A 101 -3.60 -10.20 -5.05
CA LEU A 101 -2.95 -9.01 -4.51
C LEU A 101 -2.94 -9.09 -2.99
N VAL A 102 -1.92 -9.72 -2.44
CA VAL A 102 -1.66 -9.80 -1.00
C VAL A 102 -0.27 -9.22 -0.73
N ALA A 103 0.02 -8.87 0.53
CA ALA A 103 1.27 -8.21 0.87
C ALA A 103 2.52 -8.99 0.40
N GLU A 104 2.51 -10.30 0.52
CA GLU A 104 3.62 -11.16 0.11
C GLU A 104 3.86 -11.12 -1.40
N SER A 105 2.81 -11.28 -2.21
CA SER A 105 2.93 -11.23 -3.66
C SER A 105 3.27 -9.83 -4.16
N VAL A 106 2.73 -8.77 -3.54
CA VAL A 106 3.10 -7.39 -3.85
C VAL A 106 4.59 -7.16 -3.58
N GLY A 107 5.10 -7.63 -2.44
CA GLY A 107 6.51 -7.50 -2.11
C GLY A 107 7.41 -8.20 -3.12
N THR A 108 7.08 -9.42 -3.51
CA THR A 108 7.83 -10.20 -4.50
C THR A 108 7.81 -9.54 -5.88
N ILE A 109 6.63 -9.14 -6.35
CA ILE A 109 6.47 -8.52 -7.67
C ILE A 109 7.18 -7.17 -7.72
N SER A 110 7.05 -6.33 -6.69
CA SER A 110 7.70 -5.02 -6.66
C SER A 110 9.22 -5.14 -6.66
N SER A 111 9.78 -6.12 -5.95
CA SER A 111 11.22 -6.41 -5.96
C SER A 111 11.68 -6.83 -7.36
N ALA A 112 10.93 -7.70 -8.04
CA ALA A 112 11.23 -8.13 -9.39
C ALA A 112 11.19 -6.95 -10.39
N ILE A 113 10.23 -6.05 -10.27
CA ILE A 113 10.12 -4.86 -11.12
C ILE A 113 11.30 -3.93 -10.90
N ILE A 114 11.71 -3.70 -9.66
CA ILE A 114 12.85 -2.85 -9.32
C ILE A 114 14.13 -3.45 -9.87
N THR A 115 14.34 -4.75 -9.75
CA THR A 115 15.52 -5.45 -10.28
C THR A 115 15.57 -5.34 -11.79
N ALA A 116 14.47 -5.59 -12.49
CA ALA A 116 14.40 -5.47 -13.95
C ALA A 116 14.73 -4.05 -14.41
N ALA A 117 14.19 -3.02 -13.74
CA ALA A 117 14.48 -1.62 -14.06
C ALA A 117 15.96 -1.29 -13.86
N ALA A 118 16.57 -1.79 -12.78
CA ALA A 118 18.00 -1.58 -12.50
C ALA A 118 18.88 -2.27 -13.57
N GLU A 119 18.53 -3.48 -13.98
CA GLU A 119 19.24 -4.19 -15.03
C GLU A 119 19.16 -3.45 -16.37
N ASP A 120 17.98 -2.97 -16.74
CA ASP A 120 17.77 -2.20 -17.95
C ASP A 120 18.60 -0.91 -17.95
N ALA A 121 18.61 -0.19 -16.83
CA ALA A 121 19.40 1.03 -16.69
C ALA A 121 20.90 0.74 -16.82
N THR A 122 21.38 -0.35 -16.20
CA THR A 122 22.78 -0.77 -16.30
C THR A 122 23.14 -1.13 -17.73
N ASN A 123 22.30 -1.90 -18.41
CA ASN A 123 22.51 -2.29 -19.80
C ASN A 123 22.55 -1.08 -20.72
N SER A 124 21.66 -0.11 -20.53
CA SER A 124 21.64 1.15 -21.28
C SER A 124 22.93 1.95 -21.09
N PHE A 125 23.42 2.03 -19.86
CA PHE A 125 24.67 2.72 -19.51
C PHE A 125 25.86 2.04 -20.20
N LEU A 126 25.98 0.73 -20.12
CA LEU A 126 27.05 -0.02 -20.74
C LEU A 126 27.04 0.16 -22.25
N LYS A 127 25.87 0.13 -22.87
CA LYS A 127 25.69 0.31 -24.30
C LYS A 127 26.12 1.71 -24.76
N GLN A 128 25.73 2.75 -23.99
CA GLN A 128 26.13 4.13 -24.29
C GLN A 128 27.64 4.35 -24.24
N ASN A 129 28.34 3.62 -23.40
CA ASN A 129 29.79 3.73 -23.21
C ASN A 129 30.57 2.73 -24.03
N GLY A 130 29.93 2.05 -25.01
CA GLY A 130 30.59 1.10 -25.90
C GLY A 130 30.98 -0.21 -25.22
N LEU A 131 30.41 -0.50 -24.05
CA LEU A 131 30.64 -1.72 -23.30
C LEU A 131 29.51 -2.71 -23.59
N HIS A 132 29.84 -3.93 -23.90
CA HIS A 132 28.86 -4.97 -24.24
C HIS A 132 28.89 -6.13 -23.28
#